data_16bf81ee0573ece235dc3ca6fbc3a7e2
#
_entry.id   16bf81ee0573ece235dc3ca6fbc3a7e2
#
_cell.length_a   1.000
_cell.length_b   1.000
_cell.length_c   1.000
_cell.angle_alpha   90.00
_cell.angle_beta   90.00
_cell.angle_gamma   90.00
#
_symmetry.space_group_name_H-M   'P 1'
#
loop_
_entity.id
_entity.type
_entity.pdbx_description
1 polymer ?
#
loop_
_entity_poly.entity_id
_entity_poly.type
_entity_poly.pdbx_seq_one_letter_code
_entity_poly.pdbx_strand_id
1 'polypeptide(L)'
;MMPGIFTGRVQIKYRYGRYGYTRGGGKIWHGGMDIVGLDSTDIRMPHYKNKRITGTVTRARRVTDHSNKTWEWGWYVCVKLDASQTPDDVNFLYFCHCRELKVQPGDRVASGDLLAVMGQSGNAAGGYDHCHLEARATANGKGLDPSQYAGCPNAVGVYGEQQKTNDDPTKMQLITVGPVSRGDADAVYTLCRSRGLVDAGLYKSEWSVG
;
A
#
# COMPACT_ATOMS: atom_id res chain seq x y z
N MET A 1 9.68 -0.35 13.01
CA MET A 1 8.75 -1.33 12.38
C MET A 1 8.98 -1.33 10.88
N MET A 2 8.90 -2.49 10.22
CA MET A 2 9.08 -2.57 8.77
C MET A 2 7.88 -1.91 8.06
N PRO A 3 8.09 -0.98 7.11
CA PRO A 3 7.01 -0.45 6.31
C PRO A 3 6.43 -1.55 5.42
N GLY A 4 5.21 -2.00 5.76
CA GLY A 4 4.47 -2.98 4.98
C GLY A 4 3.65 -2.32 3.87
N ILE A 5 2.51 -2.92 3.54
CA ILE A 5 1.60 -2.44 2.51
C ILE A 5 0.66 -1.33 3.00
N PHE A 6 0.59 -1.06 4.30
CA PHE A 6 -0.19 0.02 4.91
C PHE A 6 0.70 0.88 5.81
N THR A 7 0.31 2.13 5.99
CA THR A 7 0.89 3.01 7.01
C THR A 7 0.12 2.87 8.32
N GLY A 8 0.84 2.90 9.45
CA GLY A 8 0.25 2.74 10.78
C GLY A 8 0.02 1.28 11.17
N ARG A 9 -1.02 1.04 11.97
CA ARG A 9 -1.35 -0.29 12.47
C ARG A 9 -2.02 -1.13 11.40
N VAL A 10 -1.73 -2.45 11.45
CA VAL A 10 -2.36 -3.47 10.61
C VAL A 10 -2.88 -4.60 11.48
N GLN A 11 -3.83 -5.37 10.95
CA GLN A 11 -4.41 -6.50 11.65
C GLN A 11 -4.52 -7.71 10.73
N ILE A 12 -4.09 -8.87 11.22
CA ILE A 12 -4.57 -10.17 10.75
C ILE A 12 -5.74 -10.56 11.64
N LYS A 13 -6.96 -10.37 11.14
CA LYS A 13 -8.19 -10.44 11.93
C LYS A 13 -8.55 -11.86 12.35
N TYR A 14 -8.34 -12.82 11.44
CA TYR A 14 -8.78 -14.20 11.63
C TYR A 14 -7.67 -15.21 11.31
N ARG A 15 -7.77 -16.39 11.92
CA ARG A 15 -6.84 -17.49 11.69
C ARG A 15 -6.78 -17.92 10.23
N TYR A 16 -7.90 -17.88 9.52
CA TYR A 16 -7.99 -18.23 8.10
C TYR A 16 -7.41 -17.14 7.16
N GLY A 17 -7.14 -15.95 7.64
CA GLY A 17 -6.45 -14.88 6.90
C GLY A 17 -4.92 -15.01 6.87
N ARG A 18 -4.37 -16.00 7.57
CA ARG A 18 -2.92 -16.29 7.53
C ARG A 18 -2.56 -17.09 6.29
N TYR A 19 -1.33 -16.92 5.82
CA TYR A 19 -0.74 -17.75 4.78
C TYR A 19 -0.57 -19.20 5.25
N GLY A 20 -0.74 -20.16 4.34
CA GLY A 20 -0.52 -21.58 4.56
C GLY A 20 -1.82 -22.37 4.72
N TYR A 21 -1.76 -23.56 5.34
CA TYR A 21 -2.93 -24.39 5.62
C TYR A 21 -3.72 -23.82 6.81
N THR A 22 -4.56 -22.83 6.56
CA THR A 22 -5.25 -22.06 7.60
C THR A 22 -6.77 -22.03 7.47
N ARG A 23 -7.31 -22.42 6.30
CA ARG A 23 -8.72 -22.47 5.99
C ARG A 23 -9.27 -23.91 6.16
N GLY A 24 -10.61 -24.07 6.24
CA GLY A 24 -11.26 -25.37 6.37
C GLY A 24 -10.73 -26.22 7.55
N GLY A 25 -10.50 -25.62 8.71
CA GLY A 25 -9.92 -26.33 9.86
C GLY A 25 -8.43 -26.70 9.68
N GLY A 26 -7.71 -26.02 8.80
CA GLY A 26 -6.29 -26.28 8.51
C GLY A 26 -6.07 -27.24 7.34
N LYS A 27 -7.11 -27.56 6.58
CA LYS A 27 -7.04 -28.49 5.44
C LYS A 27 -6.91 -27.80 4.08
N ILE A 28 -7.29 -26.51 4.01
CA ILE A 28 -7.31 -25.74 2.76
C ILE A 28 -6.19 -24.71 2.81
N TRP A 29 -5.43 -24.68 1.71
CA TRP A 29 -4.34 -23.76 1.51
C TRP A 29 -4.83 -22.33 1.24
N HIS A 30 -4.22 -21.36 1.91
CA HIS A 30 -4.38 -19.93 1.65
C HIS A 30 -3.06 -19.38 1.08
N GLY A 31 -3.09 -18.89 -0.17
CA GLY A 31 -1.91 -18.50 -0.93
C GLY A 31 -1.29 -17.15 -0.56
N GLY A 32 -1.89 -16.41 0.36
CA GLY A 32 -1.46 -15.09 0.79
C GLY A 32 -1.82 -14.77 2.22
N MET A 33 -1.79 -13.49 2.57
CA MET A 33 -2.23 -12.97 3.88
C MET A 33 -3.36 -11.96 3.68
N ASP A 34 -4.42 -12.06 4.49
CA ASP A 34 -5.53 -11.11 4.52
C ASP A 34 -5.23 -10.05 5.59
N ILE A 35 -4.85 -8.86 5.14
CA ILE A 35 -4.33 -7.78 5.98
C ILE A 35 -5.30 -6.62 5.99
N VAL A 36 -5.70 -6.18 7.18
CA VAL A 36 -6.53 -4.98 7.39
C VAL A 36 -5.63 -3.82 7.79
N GLY A 37 -5.69 -2.72 7.06
CA GLY A 37 -5.12 -1.45 7.48
C GLY A 37 -6.07 -0.77 8.48
N LEU A 38 -5.61 -0.50 9.70
CA LEU A 38 -6.43 0.10 10.76
C LEU A 38 -6.39 1.62 10.76
N ASP A 39 -5.27 2.20 10.38
CA ASP A 39 -5.08 3.66 10.38
C ASP A 39 -5.09 4.23 8.95
N SER A 40 -4.97 3.39 7.92
CA SER A 40 -5.04 3.77 6.52
C SER A 40 -5.62 2.65 5.67
N THR A 41 -6.42 3.01 4.66
CA THR A 41 -6.90 2.08 3.63
C THR A 41 -6.04 2.09 2.37
N ASP A 42 -5.03 2.97 2.30
CA ASP A 42 -4.11 3.11 1.18
C ASP A 42 -3.17 1.91 1.11
N ILE A 43 -3.29 1.12 0.05
CA ILE A 43 -2.36 0.02 -0.24
C ILE A 43 -1.16 0.61 -0.98
N ARG A 44 0.02 0.43 -0.40
CA ARG A 44 1.28 0.96 -0.93
C ARG A 44 2.25 -0.14 -1.30
N MET A 45 3.15 0.18 -2.24
CA MET A 45 4.28 -0.69 -2.55
C MET A 45 5.14 -0.89 -1.31
N PRO A 46 5.35 -2.13 -0.83
CA PRO A 46 6.07 -2.39 0.41
C PRO A 46 7.59 -2.20 0.28
N HIS A 47 8.26 -2.25 1.42
CA HIS A 47 9.70 -2.49 1.49
C HIS A 47 9.96 -3.98 1.65
N TYR A 48 11.17 -4.42 1.32
CA TYR A 48 11.66 -5.74 1.68
C TYR A 48 12.70 -5.61 2.80
N LYS A 49 12.38 -6.07 4.02
CA LYS A 49 13.28 -5.96 5.19
C LYS A 49 13.93 -4.57 5.33
N ASN A 50 13.13 -3.51 5.27
CA ASN A 50 13.55 -2.09 5.29
C ASN A 50 14.33 -1.61 4.05
N LYS A 51 14.57 -2.45 3.06
CA LYS A 51 15.16 -2.01 1.79
C LYS A 51 14.07 -1.52 0.85
N ARG A 52 14.31 -0.40 0.20
CA ARG A 52 13.47 0.07 -0.89
C ARG A 52 13.56 -0.90 -2.06
N ILE A 53 12.41 -1.29 -2.60
CA ILE A 53 12.29 -2.12 -3.80
C ILE A 53 11.52 -1.37 -4.86
N THR A 54 11.72 -1.75 -6.11
CA THR A 54 11.06 -1.16 -7.28
C THR A 54 10.48 -2.27 -8.16
N GLY A 55 9.57 -1.90 -9.03
CA GLY A 55 8.97 -2.84 -9.96
C GLY A 55 8.14 -2.14 -11.02
N THR A 56 7.51 -2.96 -11.86
CA THR A 56 6.59 -2.51 -12.90
C THR A 56 5.23 -3.14 -12.67
N VAL A 57 4.18 -2.35 -12.73
CA VAL A 57 2.80 -2.84 -12.69
C VAL A 57 2.55 -3.65 -13.97
N THR A 58 2.31 -4.94 -13.82
CA THR A 58 2.02 -5.83 -14.97
C THR A 58 0.54 -6.03 -15.18
N ARG A 59 -0.27 -5.86 -14.13
CA ARG A 59 -1.73 -5.94 -14.18
C ARG A 59 -2.34 -4.96 -13.18
N ALA A 60 -3.38 -4.25 -13.62
CA ALA A 60 -4.30 -3.49 -12.78
C ALA A 60 -5.70 -3.77 -13.35
N ARG A 61 -6.46 -4.65 -12.71
CA ARG A 61 -7.70 -5.19 -13.26
C ARG A 61 -8.88 -5.04 -12.31
N ARG A 62 -10.02 -4.71 -12.89
CA ARG A 62 -11.34 -4.70 -12.24
C ARG A 62 -12.11 -5.92 -12.73
N VAL A 63 -12.00 -7.04 -12.01
CA VAL A 63 -12.65 -8.30 -12.41
C VAL A 63 -13.98 -8.40 -11.67
N THR A 64 -15.07 -8.45 -12.44
CA THR A 64 -16.45 -8.60 -11.95
C THR A 64 -17.13 -9.84 -12.55
N ASP A 65 -16.55 -10.42 -13.59
CA ASP A 65 -17.07 -11.58 -14.30
C ASP A 65 -16.61 -12.87 -13.60
N HIS A 66 -17.57 -13.65 -13.12
CA HIS A 66 -17.35 -14.93 -12.43
C HIS A 66 -16.73 -16.02 -13.33
N SER A 67 -16.81 -15.89 -14.65
CA SER A 67 -16.14 -16.79 -15.58
C SER A 67 -14.63 -16.56 -15.67
N ASN A 68 -14.16 -15.41 -15.22
CA ASN A 68 -12.74 -15.08 -15.19
C ASN A 68 -12.04 -15.85 -14.07
N LYS A 69 -10.93 -16.54 -14.38
CA LYS A 69 -10.15 -17.35 -13.41
C LYS A 69 -9.61 -16.55 -12.22
N THR A 70 -9.59 -15.22 -12.31
CA THR A 70 -9.14 -14.33 -11.23
C THR A 70 -10.27 -13.54 -10.58
N TRP A 71 -11.54 -13.91 -10.82
CA TRP A 71 -12.69 -13.22 -10.24
C TRP A 71 -12.67 -13.21 -8.72
N GLU A 72 -12.13 -14.25 -8.09
CA GLU A 72 -11.98 -14.33 -6.63
C GLU A 72 -11.15 -13.19 -6.06
N TRP A 73 -10.15 -12.69 -6.79
CA TRP A 73 -9.33 -11.55 -6.39
C TRP A 73 -10.06 -10.22 -6.54
N GLY A 74 -11.12 -10.18 -7.32
CA GLY A 74 -11.87 -8.96 -7.62
C GLY A 74 -11.03 -7.92 -8.34
N TRP A 75 -10.93 -6.73 -7.78
CA TRP A 75 -10.04 -5.69 -8.29
C TRP A 75 -8.66 -5.86 -7.68
N TYR A 76 -7.64 -5.91 -8.52
CA TYR A 76 -6.29 -6.19 -8.05
C TYR A 76 -5.20 -5.51 -8.86
N VAL A 77 -4.06 -5.30 -8.20
CA VAL A 77 -2.80 -4.86 -8.81
C VAL A 77 -1.78 -6.00 -8.71
N CYS A 78 -1.03 -6.21 -9.79
CA CYS A 78 0.14 -7.09 -9.81
C CYS A 78 1.38 -6.29 -10.19
N VAL A 79 2.40 -6.33 -9.34
CA VAL A 79 3.70 -5.73 -9.57
C VAL A 79 4.74 -6.82 -9.80
N LYS A 80 5.46 -6.74 -10.92
CA LYS A 80 6.69 -7.53 -11.15
C LYS A 80 7.85 -6.74 -10.57
N LEU A 81 8.55 -7.31 -9.60
CA LEU A 81 9.73 -6.71 -8.99
C LEU A 81 10.90 -6.68 -9.98
N ASP A 82 11.76 -5.69 -9.86
CA ASP A 82 13.01 -5.66 -10.61
C ASP A 82 13.93 -6.78 -10.14
N ALA A 83 14.75 -7.28 -11.04
CA ALA A 83 15.62 -8.43 -10.76
C ALA A 83 16.59 -8.16 -9.60
N SER A 84 16.88 -9.22 -8.84
CA SER A 84 17.91 -9.24 -7.79
C SER A 84 17.68 -8.31 -6.58
N GLN A 85 16.43 -7.86 -6.35
CA GLN A 85 16.12 -7.02 -5.20
C GLN A 85 15.79 -7.81 -3.93
N THR A 86 15.32 -9.05 -4.08
CA THR A 86 14.89 -9.91 -2.98
C THR A 86 15.61 -11.24 -3.06
N PRO A 87 16.20 -11.72 -1.95
CA PRO A 87 16.91 -13.01 -1.94
C PRO A 87 16.00 -14.23 -1.71
N ASP A 88 14.66 -14.05 -1.69
CA ASP A 88 13.68 -15.07 -1.38
C ASP A 88 12.93 -15.59 -2.62
N ASP A 89 13.49 -15.39 -3.80
CA ASP A 89 12.92 -15.78 -5.11
C ASP A 89 11.55 -15.16 -5.44
N VAL A 90 11.08 -14.19 -4.66
CA VAL A 90 9.84 -13.46 -4.98
C VAL A 90 10.07 -12.49 -6.13
N ASN A 91 9.27 -12.65 -7.18
CA ASN A 91 9.32 -11.78 -8.36
C ASN A 91 8.02 -11.03 -8.61
N PHE A 92 6.92 -11.43 -7.97
CA PHE A 92 5.61 -10.83 -8.17
C PHE A 92 4.90 -10.62 -6.83
N LEU A 93 4.28 -9.44 -6.68
CA LEU A 93 3.37 -9.13 -5.58
C LEU A 93 1.98 -8.87 -6.13
N TYR A 94 0.96 -9.43 -5.49
CA TYR A 94 -0.45 -9.23 -5.82
C TYR A 94 -1.16 -8.59 -4.65
N PHE A 95 -1.93 -7.53 -4.94
CA PHE A 95 -2.73 -6.76 -3.98
C PHE A 95 -4.19 -6.86 -4.41
N CYS A 96 -4.98 -7.71 -3.74
CA CYS A 96 -6.31 -8.10 -4.16
C CYS A 96 -7.41 -7.50 -3.27
N HIS A 97 -8.67 -7.64 -3.71
CA HIS A 97 -9.89 -7.14 -3.09
C HIS A 97 -9.98 -5.61 -2.99
N CYS A 98 -9.27 -4.89 -3.88
CA CYS A 98 -9.28 -3.44 -3.89
C CYS A 98 -10.68 -2.89 -4.22
N ARG A 99 -11.00 -1.69 -3.69
CA ARG A 99 -12.17 -0.91 -4.11
C ARG A 99 -11.83 0.16 -5.14
N GLU A 100 -10.54 0.54 -5.22
CA GLU A 100 -10.03 1.52 -6.18
C GLU A 100 -8.61 1.16 -6.58
N LEU A 101 -8.27 1.35 -7.86
CA LEU A 101 -6.92 1.18 -8.39
C LEU A 101 -6.34 2.55 -8.70
N LYS A 102 -5.10 2.81 -8.28
CA LYS A 102 -4.40 4.10 -8.42
C LYS A 102 -3.27 4.06 -9.45
N VAL A 103 -3.04 2.90 -10.04
CA VAL A 103 -1.99 2.63 -11.03
C VAL A 103 -2.56 1.88 -12.23
N GLN A 104 -1.81 1.88 -13.33
CA GLN A 104 -2.13 1.15 -14.56
C GLN A 104 -0.97 0.26 -15.00
N PRO A 105 -1.21 -0.74 -15.88
CA PRO A 105 -0.15 -1.56 -16.44
C PRO A 105 0.90 -0.70 -17.16
N GLY A 106 2.18 -0.98 -16.90
CA GLY A 106 3.33 -0.22 -17.40
C GLY A 106 3.89 0.80 -16.40
N ASP A 107 3.13 1.21 -15.39
CA ASP A 107 3.64 2.16 -14.39
C ASP A 107 4.84 1.59 -13.65
N ARG A 108 5.85 2.45 -13.45
CA ARG A 108 7.00 2.18 -12.57
C ARG A 108 6.62 2.59 -11.16
N VAL A 109 6.87 1.68 -10.22
CA VAL A 109 6.54 1.89 -8.80
C VAL A 109 7.71 1.53 -7.91
N ALA A 110 7.78 2.21 -6.78
CA ALA A 110 8.78 2.01 -5.75
C ALA A 110 8.13 1.95 -4.36
N SER A 111 8.84 1.39 -3.38
CA SER A 111 8.36 1.33 -1.99
C SER A 111 7.82 2.68 -1.52
N GLY A 112 6.61 2.67 -0.97
CA GLY A 112 5.85 3.84 -0.53
C GLY A 112 4.84 4.38 -1.55
N ASP A 113 4.96 4.06 -2.84
CA ASP A 113 4.02 4.53 -3.86
C ASP A 113 2.62 3.95 -3.65
N LEU A 114 1.60 4.77 -3.84
CA LEU A 114 0.19 4.39 -3.71
C LEU A 114 -0.22 3.53 -4.91
N LEU A 115 -0.70 2.31 -4.65
CA LEU A 115 -1.11 1.34 -5.67
C LEU A 115 -2.63 1.25 -5.82
N ALA A 116 -3.33 1.21 -4.68
CA ALA A 116 -4.76 0.95 -4.64
C ALA A 116 -5.36 1.35 -3.29
N VAL A 117 -6.66 1.20 -3.15
CA VAL A 117 -7.38 1.37 -1.88
C VAL A 117 -8.00 0.04 -1.47
N MET A 118 -7.80 -0.35 -0.23
CA MET A 118 -8.36 -1.54 0.39
C MET A 118 -9.88 -1.59 0.29
N GLY A 119 -10.43 -2.77 0.02
CA GLY A 119 -11.86 -2.99 -0.08
C GLY A 119 -12.24 -4.46 0.13
N GLN A 120 -13.31 -4.89 -0.51
CA GLN A 120 -13.85 -6.25 -0.40
C GLN A 120 -14.40 -6.78 -1.73
N SER A 121 -13.79 -6.40 -2.87
CA SER A 121 -14.22 -6.88 -4.19
C SER A 121 -13.90 -8.38 -4.39
N GLY A 122 -14.55 -8.98 -5.37
CA GLY A 122 -14.40 -10.41 -5.67
C GLY A 122 -15.09 -11.29 -4.62
N ASN A 123 -14.45 -12.40 -4.23
CA ASN A 123 -15.02 -13.33 -3.25
C ASN A 123 -15.04 -12.79 -1.80
N ALA A 124 -14.42 -11.63 -1.55
CA ALA A 124 -14.51 -10.93 -0.27
C ALA A 124 -15.80 -10.12 -0.11
N ALA A 125 -16.62 -9.98 -1.15
CA ALA A 125 -17.84 -9.19 -1.15
C ALA A 125 -18.81 -9.64 -0.05
N GLY A 126 -19.34 -8.66 0.71
CA GLY A 126 -20.21 -8.92 1.87
C GLY A 126 -19.48 -9.37 3.14
N GLY A 127 -18.15 -9.44 3.11
CA GLY A 127 -17.31 -9.75 4.26
C GLY A 127 -16.78 -8.51 4.98
N TYR A 128 -15.47 -8.36 5.02
CA TYR A 128 -14.80 -7.20 5.62
C TYR A 128 -13.70 -6.68 4.68
N ASP A 129 -13.42 -5.38 4.76
CA ASP A 129 -12.37 -4.76 3.97
C ASP A 129 -11.01 -5.30 4.40
N HIS A 130 -10.23 -5.79 3.43
CA HIS A 130 -8.85 -6.24 3.62
C HIS A 130 -8.10 -6.23 2.29
N CYS A 131 -6.79 -6.27 2.33
CA CYS A 131 -5.96 -6.61 1.20
C CYS A 131 -5.53 -8.07 1.34
N HIS A 132 -5.88 -8.92 0.36
CA HIS A 132 -5.24 -10.20 0.20
C HIS A 132 -3.92 -9.99 -0.53
N LEU A 133 -2.81 -10.10 0.19
CA LEU A 133 -1.45 -9.94 -0.31
C LEU A 133 -0.87 -11.31 -0.66
N GLU A 134 -0.43 -11.49 -1.92
CA GLU A 134 0.36 -12.65 -2.32
C GLU A 134 1.76 -12.28 -2.79
N ALA A 135 2.71 -13.15 -2.50
CA ALA A 135 4.08 -13.13 -3.04
C ALA A 135 4.28 -14.38 -3.89
N ARG A 136 4.86 -14.26 -5.10
CA ARG A 136 5.03 -15.39 -6.03
C ARG A 136 6.36 -15.32 -6.75
N ALA A 137 6.95 -16.50 -7.04
CA ALA A 137 8.16 -16.59 -7.86
C ALA A 137 7.86 -16.34 -9.36
N THR A 138 6.72 -16.80 -9.84
CA THR A 138 6.25 -16.58 -11.20
C THR A 138 4.82 -16.03 -11.20
N ALA A 139 4.41 -15.37 -12.27
CA ALA A 139 3.10 -14.74 -12.37
C ALA A 139 1.91 -15.69 -12.11
N ASN A 140 2.06 -16.97 -12.38
CA ASN A 140 1.03 -18.00 -12.19
C ASN A 140 1.47 -19.07 -11.18
N GLY A 141 2.54 -18.82 -10.44
CA GLY A 141 3.07 -19.76 -9.46
C GLY A 141 2.21 -19.84 -8.19
N LYS A 142 2.49 -20.85 -7.38
CA LYS A 142 1.92 -20.97 -6.04
C LYS A 142 2.37 -19.80 -5.17
N GLY A 143 1.48 -19.31 -4.30
CA GLY A 143 1.82 -18.28 -3.31
C GLY A 143 2.94 -18.73 -2.37
N LEU A 144 3.86 -17.83 -2.12
CA LEU A 144 4.92 -17.91 -1.10
C LEU A 144 4.51 -17.10 0.12
N ASP A 145 5.18 -17.27 1.25
CA ASP A 145 4.89 -16.49 2.46
C ASP A 145 5.18 -14.99 2.23
N PRO A 146 4.16 -14.11 2.28
CA PRO A 146 4.36 -12.70 2.01
C PRO A 146 4.74 -11.88 3.26
N SER A 147 4.99 -12.49 4.42
CA SER A 147 5.21 -11.78 5.69
C SER A 147 6.36 -10.77 5.65
N GLN A 148 7.38 -11.01 4.82
CA GLN A 148 8.51 -10.09 4.62
C GLN A 148 8.11 -8.77 3.91
N TYR A 149 6.94 -8.74 3.27
CA TYR A 149 6.37 -7.58 2.55
C TYR A 149 5.16 -7.00 3.29
N ALA A 150 4.51 -7.81 4.11
CA ALA A 150 3.26 -7.46 4.79
C ALA A 150 3.41 -6.35 5.85
N GLY A 151 4.61 -6.20 6.42
CA GLY A 151 4.84 -5.33 7.57
C GLY A 151 4.37 -5.93 8.90
N CYS A 152 3.95 -7.20 8.91
CA CYS A 152 3.52 -7.93 10.09
C CYS A 152 3.83 -9.43 9.96
N PRO A 153 3.93 -10.16 11.08
CA PRO A 153 4.12 -11.60 11.05
C PRO A 153 2.86 -12.33 10.55
N ASN A 154 3.03 -13.55 10.05
CA ASN A 154 1.94 -14.44 9.66
C ASN A 154 1.20 -15.03 10.88
N ALA A 155 0.63 -14.17 11.71
CA ALA A 155 -0.07 -14.53 12.94
C ALA A 155 -1.28 -13.61 13.16
N VAL A 156 -2.32 -14.11 13.84
CA VAL A 156 -3.48 -13.30 14.25
C VAL A 156 -3.02 -12.26 15.27
N GLY A 157 -3.43 -11.00 15.07
CA GLY A 157 -3.08 -9.92 15.99
C GLY A 157 -3.16 -8.55 15.33
N VAL A 158 -2.93 -7.53 16.13
CA VAL A 158 -2.73 -6.14 15.72
C VAL A 158 -1.24 -5.83 15.85
N TYR A 159 -0.69 -5.26 14.80
CA TYR A 159 0.74 -4.96 14.68
C TYR A 159 0.90 -3.51 14.27
N GLY A 160 1.98 -2.91 14.70
CA GLY A 160 2.23 -1.54 14.37
C GLY A 160 1.98 -0.58 15.53
N GLU A 161 2.55 0.62 15.40
CA GLU A 161 2.23 1.73 16.26
C GLU A 161 1.18 2.58 15.57
N GLN A 162 0.21 3.07 16.32
CA GLN A 162 -0.71 4.07 15.81
C GLN A 162 0.14 5.23 15.28
N GLN A 163 -0.06 5.61 14.03
CA GLN A 163 0.50 6.87 13.57
C GLN A 163 -0.05 7.95 14.52
N LYS A 164 0.86 8.59 15.23
CA LYS A 164 0.50 9.84 15.88
C LYS A 164 0.19 10.78 14.72
N THR A 165 -1.08 10.97 14.42
CA THR A 165 -1.48 12.13 13.66
C THR A 165 -0.95 13.30 14.47
N ASN A 166 -0.07 14.08 13.88
CA ASN A 166 0.34 15.36 14.47
C ASN A 166 -0.82 16.37 14.36
N ASP A 167 -2.05 15.90 14.54
CA ASP A 167 -3.27 16.70 14.61
C ASP A 167 -3.46 17.30 16.01
N ASP A 168 -2.36 17.59 16.67
CA ASP A 168 -2.41 18.53 17.77
C ASP A 168 -2.57 19.92 17.13
N PRO A 169 -3.78 20.51 17.19
CA PRO A 169 -4.03 21.81 16.55
C PRO A 169 -3.17 22.94 17.17
N THR A 170 -2.47 22.64 18.27
CA THR A 170 -1.55 23.57 18.92
C THR A 170 -0.11 23.41 18.44
N LYS A 171 0.22 22.32 17.70
CA LYS A 171 1.56 22.10 17.14
C LYS A 171 1.61 22.53 15.69
N MET A 172 2.37 23.57 15.44
CA MET A 172 2.67 24.01 14.08
C MET A 172 3.88 23.26 13.54
N GLN A 173 3.78 22.78 12.30
CA GLN A 173 4.88 22.16 11.56
C GLN A 173 5.50 23.19 10.62
N LEU A 174 6.81 23.39 10.73
CA LEU A 174 7.55 24.16 9.74
C LEU A 174 7.82 23.28 8.51
N ILE A 175 7.29 23.67 7.38
CA ILE A 175 7.57 23.04 6.09
C ILE A 175 8.47 23.97 5.30
N THR A 176 9.70 23.53 5.03
CA THR A 176 10.62 24.27 4.15
C THR A 176 10.56 23.65 2.75
N VAL A 177 10.16 24.46 1.77
CA VAL A 177 10.20 24.09 0.37
C VAL A 177 11.53 24.62 -0.19
N GLY A 178 12.34 23.73 -0.77
CA GLY A 178 13.66 24.08 -1.32
C GLY A 178 13.58 25.01 -2.54
N PRO A 179 14.71 25.35 -3.16
CA PRO A 179 14.69 26.21 -4.33
C PRO A 179 13.76 25.64 -5.40
N VAL A 180 12.74 26.42 -5.75
CA VAL A 180 11.71 26.06 -6.73
C VAL A 180 11.64 27.14 -7.80
N SER A 181 11.08 26.79 -8.97
CA SER A 181 10.82 27.75 -10.02
C SER A 181 9.82 28.83 -9.53
N ARG A 182 9.81 29.99 -10.21
CA ARG A 182 8.83 31.04 -9.91
C ARG A 182 7.38 30.52 -10.03
N GLY A 183 7.08 29.69 -11.03
CA GLY A 183 5.74 29.12 -11.22
C GLY A 183 5.34 28.20 -10.09
N ASP A 184 6.27 27.39 -9.58
CA ASP A 184 6.00 26.50 -8.42
C ASP A 184 5.83 27.32 -7.14
N ALA A 185 6.59 28.39 -6.96
CA ALA A 185 6.43 29.31 -5.82
C ALA A 185 5.06 30.00 -5.83
N ASP A 186 4.59 30.43 -7.02
CA ASP A 186 3.26 31.03 -7.19
C ASP A 186 2.15 30.01 -6.89
N ALA A 187 2.32 28.75 -7.27
CA ALA A 187 1.38 27.66 -6.95
C ALA A 187 1.31 27.38 -5.44
N VAL A 188 2.46 27.33 -4.77
CA VAL A 188 2.53 27.18 -3.30
C VAL A 188 1.88 28.37 -2.59
N TYR A 189 2.18 29.61 -3.04
CA TYR A 189 1.55 30.81 -2.49
C TYR A 189 0.03 30.77 -2.63
N THR A 190 -0.48 30.42 -3.81
CA THR A 190 -1.92 30.31 -4.09
C THR A 190 -2.59 29.30 -3.17
N LEU A 191 -1.97 28.13 -2.98
CA LEU A 191 -2.46 27.11 -2.06
C LEU A 191 -2.47 27.64 -0.61
N CYS A 192 -1.38 28.26 -0.15
CA CYS A 192 -1.30 28.80 1.21
C CYS A 192 -2.35 29.90 1.44
N ARG A 193 -2.57 30.76 0.45
CA ARG A 193 -3.61 31.79 0.51
C ARG A 193 -5.01 31.20 0.59
N SER A 194 -5.31 30.19 -0.21
CA SER A 194 -6.62 29.52 -0.20
C SER A 194 -6.93 28.83 1.14
N ARG A 195 -5.91 28.55 1.93
CA ARG A 195 -6.00 27.96 3.28
C ARG A 195 -5.91 28.99 4.40
N GLY A 196 -5.89 30.28 4.09
CA GLY A 196 -5.76 31.35 5.07
C GLY A 196 -4.39 31.47 5.75
N LEU A 197 -3.38 30.72 5.30
CA LEU A 197 -2.06 30.70 5.95
C LEU A 197 -1.28 31.99 5.71
N VAL A 198 -1.52 32.67 4.59
CA VAL A 198 -0.90 33.96 4.27
C VAL A 198 -1.43 35.03 5.21
N ASP A 199 -2.75 35.12 5.38
CA ASP A 199 -3.41 36.10 6.22
C ASP A 199 -3.12 35.88 7.72
N ALA A 200 -2.85 34.62 8.11
CA ALA A 200 -2.42 34.26 9.45
C ALA A 200 -0.92 34.52 9.72
N GLY A 201 -0.17 35.05 8.73
CA GLY A 201 1.28 35.30 8.87
C GLY A 201 2.14 34.04 8.91
N LEU A 202 1.57 32.89 8.50
CA LEU A 202 2.23 31.58 8.55
C LEU A 202 2.95 31.22 7.24
N TYR A 203 2.86 32.08 6.22
CA TYR A 203 3.60 31.95 4.96
C TYR A 203 4.72 33.00 4.90
N LYS A 204 5.92 32.55 4.60
CA LYS A 204 7.09 33.40 4.36
C LYS A 204 7.83 32.89 3.13
N SER A 205 8.16 33.77 2.20
CA SER A 205 9.02 33.45 1.06
C SER A 205 10.26 34.35 1.05
N GLU A 206 11.40 33.77 0.69
CA GLU A 206 12.65 34.48 0.54
C GLU A 206 13.22 34.16 -0.86
N TRP A 207 13.73 35.21 -1.54
CA TRP A 207 14.42 35.01 -2.82
C TRP A 207 15.90 34.76 -2.52
N SER A 208 16.45 33.62 -2.99
CA SER A 208 17.89 33.43 -3.06
C SER A 208 18.39 34.05 -4.35
N VAL A 209 19.26 35.06 -4.25
CA VAL A 209 20.04 35.54 -5.39
C VAL A 209 21.17 34.54 -5.56
N GLY A 210 21.12 33.73 -6.63
CA GLY A 210 22.22 32.89 -7.06
C GLY A 210 23.22 33.66 -7.90
#